data_28d9ab388868e200d0461dc9649c378c
#
_entry.id   28d9ab388868e200d0461dc9649c378c
#
_cell.length_a   1.000
_cell.length_b   1.000
_cell.length_c   1.000
_cell.angle_alpha   90.00
_cell.angle_beta   90.00
_cell.angle_gamma   90.00
#
_symmetry.space_group_name_H-M   'P 1'
#
loop_
_entity.id
_entity.type
_entity.pdbx_description
1 polymer ?
#
loop_
_entity_poly.entity_id
_entity_poly.type
_entity_poly.pdbx_seq_one_letter_code
_entity_poly.pdbx_strand_id
1 'polypeptide(L)'
;MNEIANLNAANLEVQPAEQLPHSVEAEQQLLGALLTNNDVYDRVASILGPHHFHDPVHARIFEIAAARIAKNQLASPVTLKAFMEEDEGLKELGGPAYLARLAGAAISTFAVRDYAQMIYDLAIRRELIGLGRDISAKAARVDVASEPREQIVEAEQHLYKLSEQGQAESGFQSFLKAVTDAVNVANAAYQREGGLAGVSTGLMDMDKKLGGLHRSDLLILAGRPSMGKTSLATNIAFNIAKTYRRGALHDGGEGAVEGWVVGFYSLEMSAEQLAARILSEAAEVPSEQIRRGDMTEPEFRRFVEAAKALEACPLYIDDTAALPISQLAARARRLKRTHGLDVLIVDYLQLVRPASAKDSRVNEVSEITQGLKAIAKELDIPVIALSQLSRQVESREDKRPQLSDLRESGSIEQDADVVMFVFREEYYAEREKPSDDRLDEMAAWQDRMERLHGKAEVIIGKQRHGPIGTVELSFEGQFTRFGNLVKPWQQVDDQSF
;
A
#
# COMPACT_ATOMS: atom_id res chain seq x y z
N MET A 1 2.84 -31.90 -48.80
CA MET A 1 1.73 -31.24 -48.12
C MET A 1 0.90 -32.24 -47.28
N ASN A 2 1.49 -33.21 -46.61
CA ASN A 2 0.78 -34.23 -45.81
C ASN A 2 1.44 -34.53 -44.43
N GLU A 3 2.32 -33.69 -43.95
CA GLU A 3 2.97 -33.88 -42.65
C GLU A 3 2.52 -32.88 -41.55
N ILE A 4 1.75 -31.85 -41.91
CA ILE A 4 1.26 -30.84 -40.91
C ILE A 4 -0.13 -31.21 -40.36
N ALA A 5 -0.83 -32.17 -40.98
CA ALA A 5 -2.16 -32.57 -40.55
C ALA A 5 -2.19 -33.62 -39.41
N ASN A 6 -1.06 -34.22 -39.04
CA ASN A 6 -1.00 -35.27 -38.03
C ASN A 6 -0.52 -34.83 -36.64
N LEU A 7 -0.24 -33.53 -36.43
CA LEU A 7 0.20 -33.03 -35.12
C LEU A 7 -0.93 -32.48 -34.23
N ASN A 8 -2.12 -32.38 -34.75
CA ASN A 8 -3.28 -31.83 -34.02
C ASN A 8 -4.35 -32.85 -33.55
N ALA A 9 -4.11 -34.15 -33.74
CA ALA A 9 -5.06 -35.20 -33.36
C ALA A 9 -4.57 -36.12 -32.22
N ALA A 10 -3.39 -35.88 -31.67
CA ALA A 10 -2.89 -36.65 -30.54
C ALA A 10 -2.88 -35.75 -29.29
N ASN A 11 -3.72 -36.08 -28.30
CA ASN A 11 -3.83 -35.57 -26.93
C ASN A 11 -5.04 -34.66 -26.61
N LEU A 12 -6.23 -35.08 -27.06
CA LEU A 12 -7.43 -34.91 -26.25
C LEU A 12 -7.72 -36.27 -25.58
N GLU A 13 -6.79 -36.76 -24.79
CA GLU A 13 -7.14 -37.74 -23.76
C GLU A 13 -8.13 -37.03 -22.84
N VAL A 14 -9.37 -37.51 -22.84
CA VAL A 14 -10.38 -37.22 -21.81
C VAL A 14 -9.76 -37.70 -20.50
N GLN A 15 -9.12 -36.83 -19.77
CA GLN A 15 -8.62 -37.13 -18.43
C GLN A 15 -9.81 -37.62 -17.62
N PRO A 16 -9.70 -38.79 -16.93
CA PRO A 16 -10.74 -39.24 -16.02
C PRO A 16 -11.04 -38.11 -15.07
N ALA A 17 -12.31 -37.90 -14.71
CA ALA A 17 -12.74 -36.82 -13.85
C ALA A 17 -11.81 -36.76 -12.64
N GLU A 18 -10.89 -35.78 -12.63
CA GLU A 18 -9.91 -35.63 -11.56
C GLU A 18 -10.69 -35.46 -10.26
N GLN A 19 -10.54 -36.44 -9.37
CA GLN A 19 -11.10 -36.33 -8.03
C GLN A 19 -10.49 -35.09 -7.36
N LEU A 20 -11.35 -34.14 -6.99
CA LEU A 20 -10.91 -32.94 -6.27
C LEU A 20 -10.22 -33.34 -4.96
N PRO A 21 -9.11 -32.70 -4.58
CA PRO A 21 -8.39 -33.04 -3.36
C PRO A 21 -9.27 -32.88 -2.12
N HIS A 22 -9.40 -33.95 -1.33
CA HIS A 22 -10.20 -34.01 -0.10
C HIS A 22 -9.68 -35.06 0.87
N SER A 23 -10.09 -34.97 2.14
CA SER A 23 -9.90 -36.03 3.15
C SER A 23 -11.14 -36.12 4.00
N VAL A 24 -11.99 -37.09 3.68
CA VAL A 24 -13.22 -37.37 4.43
C VAL A 24 -12.89 -37.77 5.87
N GLU A 25 -11.80 -38.48 6.07
CA GLU A 25 -11.33 -38.91 7.40
C GLU A 25 -10.99 -37.71 8.29
N ALA A 26 -10.27 -36.71 7.76
CA ALA A 26 -9.92 -35.50 8.50
C ALA A 26 -11.18 -34.70 8.89
N GLU A 27 -12.14 -34.59 7.97
CA GLU A 27 -13.42 -33.93 8.21
C GLU A 27 -14.22 -34.66 9.32
N GLN A 28 -14.30 -35.99 9.25
CA GLN A 28 -14.99 -36.81 10.25
C GLN A 28 -14.35 -36.70 11.64
N GLN A 29 -13.03 -36.75 11.74
CA GLN A 29 -12.29 -36.60 12.99
C GLN A 29 -12.53 -35.23 13.62
N LEU A 30 -12.46 -34.17 12.83
CA LEU A 30 -12.70 -32.80 13.29
C LEU A 30 -14.13 -32.62 13.80
N LEU A 31 -15.14 -33.06 13.00
CA LEU A 31 -16.54 -32.96 13.38
C LEU A 31 -16.85 -33.81 14.61
N GLY A 32 -16.28 -35.01 14.70
CA GLY A 32 -16.43 -35.87 15.87
C GLY A 32 -15.89 -35.20 17.13
N ALA A 33 -14.72 -34.59 17.06
CA ALA A 33 -14.14 -33.85 18.18
C ALA A 33 -15.00 -32.62 18.58
N LEU A 34 -15.54 -31.89 17.59
CA LEU A 34 -16.42 -30.73 17.81
C LEU A 34 -17.74 -31.12 18.48
N LEU A 35 -18.36 -32.23 18.06
CA LEU A 35 -19.62 -32.72 18.62
C LEU A 35 -19.46 -33.33 20.01
N THR A 36 -18.25 -33.72 20.41
CA THR A 36 -17.91 -34.26 21.73
C THR A 36 -17.50 -33.16 22.70
N ASN A 37 -16.75 -32.17 22.23
CA ASN A 37 -16.29 -31.01 23.00
C ASN A 37 -16.39 -29.72 22.16
N ASN A 38 -17.31 -28.84 22.54
CA ASN A 38 -17.54 -27.61 21.81
C ASN A 38 -16.43 -26.55 21.93
N ASP A 39 -15.53 -26.65 22.95
CA ASP A 39 -14.36 -25.75 23.08
C ASP A 39 -13.36 -25.93 21.93
N VAL A 40 -13.49 -27.03 21.20
CA VAL A 40 -12.74 -27.26 19.94
C VAL A 40 -13.05 -26.20 18.90
N TYR A 41 -14.27 -25.66 18.86
CA TYR A 41 -14.70 -24.64 17.91
C TYR A 41 -13.81 -23.40 17.97
N ASP A 42 -13.50 -22.91 19.16
CA ASP A 42 -12.67 -21.70 19.33
C ASP A 42 -11.25 -21.84 18.74
N ARG A 43 -10.75 -23.09 18.67
CA ARG A 43 -9.43 -23.40 18.11
C ARG A 43 -9.43 -23.47 16.58
N VAL A 44 -10.56 -23.69 15.96
CA VAL A 44 -10.68 -23.92 14.51
C VAL A 44 -11.49 -22.85 13.79
N ALA A 45 -12.27 -22.06 14.50
CA ALA A 45 -13.14 -21.04 13.92
C ALA A 45 -12.39 -19.95 13.14
N SER A 46 -11.12 -19.70 13.46
CA SER A 46 -10.25 -18.79 12.72
C SER A 46 -9.69 -19.40 11.43
N ILE A 47 -9.73 -20.73 11.28
CA ILE A 47 -9.14 -21.46 10.15
C ILE A 47 -10.23 -21.95 9.21
N LEU A 48 -11.35 -22.44 9.75
CA LEU A 48 -12.38 -23.15 8.99
C LEU A 48 -13.73 -22.43 8.98
N GLY A 49 -14.30 -22.37 7.75
CA GLY A 49 -15.71 -22.11 7.53
C GLY A 49 -16.42 -23.31 6.87
N PRO A 50 -17.75 -23.32 6.82
CA PRO A 50 -18.52 -24.41 6.21
C PRO A 50 -18.10 -24.74 4.77
N HIS A 51 -17.72 -23.74 3.99
CA HIS A 51 -17.32 -23.86 2.57
C HIS A 51 -15.98 -24.59 2.37
N HIS A 52 -15.19 -24.78 3.44
CA HIS A 52 -13.93 -25.52 3.37
C HIS A 52 -14.11 -27.03 3.37
N PHE A 53 -15.27 -27.52 3.76
CA PHE A 53 -15.57 -28.95 3.74
C PHE A 53 -15.86 -29.45 2.32
N HIS A 54 -15.36 -30.63 1.97
CA HIS A 54 -15.63 -31.25 0.70
C HIS A 54 -17.01 -31.92 0.65
N ASP A 55 -17.35 -32.61 1.74
CA ASP A 55 -18.65 -33.27 1.88
C ASP A 55 -19.72 -32.23 2.28
N PRO A 56 -20.77 -32.05 1.48
CA PRO A 56 -21.86 -31.10 1.80
C PRO A 56 -22.56 -31.37 3.12
N VAL A 57 -22.65 -32.63 3.55
CA VAL A 57 -23.24 -33.01 4.84
C VAL A 57 -22.34 -32.57 5.98
N HIS A 58 -21.00 -32.72 5.83
CA HIS A 58 -20.03 -32.23 6.80
C HIS A 58 -20.04 -30.70 6.92
N ALA A 59 -20.12 -30.00 5.78
CA ALA A 59 -20.29 -28.55 5.74
C ALA A 59 -21.52 -28.11 6.54
N ARG A 60 -22.64 -28.79 6.34
CA ARG A 60 -23.91 -28.51 7.03
C ARG A 60 -23.86 -28.81 8.51
N ILE A 61 -23.24 -29.93 8.91
CA ILE A 61 -23.03 -30.27 10.33
C ILE A 61 -22.20 -29.18 11.00
N PHE A 62 -21.09 -28.74 10.37
CA PHE A 62 -20.25 -27.70 10.90
C PHE A 62 -21.00 -26.36 11.02
N GLU A 63 -21.75 -25.95 10.00
CA GLU A 63 -22.56 -24.72 10.00
C GLU A 63 -23.55 -24.69 11.17
N ILE A 64 -24.32 -25.77 11.37
CA ILE A 64 -25.31 -25.84 12.44
C ILE A 64 -24.63 -25.87 13.80
N ALA A 65 -23.53 -26.61 13.95
CA ALA A 65 -22.77 -26.65 15.18
C ALA A 65 -22.22 -25.29 15.55
N ALA A 66 -21.60 -24.58 14.58
CA ALA A 66 -21.08 -23.23 14.74
C ALA A 66 -22.17 -22.22 15.15
N ALA A 67 -23.33 -22.25 14.47
CA ALA A 67 -24.46 -21.38 14.78
C ALA A 67 -25.04 -21.59 16.18
N ARG A 68 -25.02 -22.81 16.69
CA ARG A 68 -25.45 -23.12 18.06
C ARG A 68 -24.44 -22.68 19.10
N ILE A 69 -23.16 -22.98 18.89
CA ILE A 69 -22.06 -22.59 19.79
C ILE A 69 -22.00 -21.06 19.90
N ALA A 70 -22.13 -20.32 18.80
CA ALA A 70 -22.19 -18.86 18.80
C ALA A 70 -23.33 -18.28 19.66
N LYS A 71 -24.41 -19.07 19.88
CA LYS A 71 -25.52 -18.72 20.78
C LYS A 71 -25.36 -19.29 22.20
N ASN A 72 -24.17 -19.76 22.56
CA ASN A 72 -23.88 -20.46 23.82
C ASN A 72 -24.79 -21.69 24.04
N GLN A 73 -25.15 -22.39 22.97
CA GLN A 73 -25.97 -23.61 23.02
C GLN A 73 -25.12 -24.85 22.70
N LEU A 74 -25.39 -25.95 23.40
CA LEU A 74 -24.66 -27.19 23.17
C LEU A 74 -24.90 -27.71 21.74
N ALA A 75 -23.81 -27.97 21.02
CA ALA A 75 -23.79 -28.68 19.75
C ALA A 75 -23.36 -30.14 20.00
N SER A 76 -24.29 -31.07 19.92
CA SER A 76 -24.06 -32.50 20.12
C SER A 76 -24.87 -33.31 19.11
N PRO A 77 -24.60 -34.61 18.91
CA PRO A 77 -25.39 -35.46 18.04
C PRO A 77 -26.90 -35.41 18.33
N VAL A 78 -27.28 -35.31 19.61
CA VAL A 78 -28.67 -35.24 20.03
C VAL A 78 -29.33 -33.90 19.64
N THR A 79 -28.61 -32.80 19.87
CA THR A 79 -29.13 -31.46 19.62
C THR A 79 -29.15 -31.09 18.14
N LEU A 80 -28.25 -31.65 17.34
CA LEU A 80 -28.22 -31.44 15.87
C LEU A 80 -29.27 -32.30 15.14
N LYS A 81 -29.66 -33.44 15.69
CA LYS A 81 -30.63 -34.33 15.10
C LYS A 81 -31.88 -33.59 14.59
N ALA A 82 -32.47 -32.74 15.43
CA ALA A 82 -33.72 -32.03 15.10
C ALA A 82 -33.58 -31.07 13.91
N PHE A 83 -32.36 -30.57 13.61
CA PHE A 83 -32.10 -29.63 12.51
C PHE A 83 -31.69 -30.34 11.21
N MET A 84 -31.41 -31.64 11.27
CA MET A 84 -30.91 -32.42 10.14
C MET A 84 -31.79 -33.64 9.82
N GLU A 85 -32.95 -33.76 10.47
CA GLU A 85 -33.84 -34.91 10.28
C GLU A 85 -34.38 -35.02 8.84
N GLU A 86 -34.54 -33.90 8.15
CA GLU A 86 -35.03 -33.82 6.78
C GLU A 86 -33.89 -33.73 5.74
N ASP A 87 -32.65 -33.66 6.14
CA ASP A 87 -31.47 -33.56 5.27
C ASP A 87 -31.31 -34.87 4.47
N GLU A 88 -31.42 -34.79 3.14
CA GLU A 88 -31.35 -35.96 2.26
C GLU A 88 -29.96 -36.59 2.26
N GLY A 89 -28.88 -35.79 2.25
CA GLY A 89 -27.51 -36.28 2.30
C GLY A 89 -27.22 -37.02 3.59
N LEU A 90 -27.71 -36.52 4.75
CA LEU A 90 -27.60 -37.24 6.01
C LEU A 90 -28.34 -38.56 6.02
N LYS A 91 -29.52 -38.63 5.39
CA LYS A 91 -30.29 -39.88 5.24
C LYS A 91 -29.51 -40.93 4.46
N GLU A 92 -28.82 -40.55 3.38
CA GLU A 92 -27.95 -41.44 2.60
C GLU A 92 -26.74 -41.97 3.42
N LEU A 93 -26.19 -41.19 4.33
CA LEU A 93 -25.09 -41.59 5.23
C LEU A 93 -25.57 -42.44 6.44
N GLY A 94 -26.85 -42.71 6.56
CA GLY A 94 -27.46 -43.51 7.63
C GLY A 94 -28.19 -42.68 8.69
N GLY A 95 -28.55 -41.43 8.37
CA GLY A 95 -29.40 -40.58 9.20
C GLY A 95 -28.73 -40.15 10.51
N PRO A 96 -29.50 -39.89 11.57
CA PRO A 96 -28.99 -39.45 12.86
C PRO A 96 -27.93 -40.35 13.49
N ALA A 97 -27.91 -41.65 13.11
CA ALA A 97 -26.88 -42.58 13.57
C ALA A 97 -25.47 -42.19 13.09
N TYR A 98 -25.37 -41.45 11.96
CA TYR A 98 -24.12 -40.93 11.47
C TYR A 98 -23.49 -39.89 12.42
N LEU A 99 -24.29 -38.99 12.98
CA LEU A 99 -23.84 -38.00 13.96
C LEU A 99 -23.26 -38.69 15.22
N ALA A 100 -23.90 -39.78 15.66
CA ALA A 100 -23.40 -40.58 16.79
C ALA A 100 -22.08 -41.28 16.43
N ARG A 101 -21.93 -41.80 15.21
CA ARG A 101 -20.69 -42.41 14.73
C ARG A 101 -19.56 -41.40 14.67
N LEU A 102 -19.81 -40.18 14.16
CA LEU A 102 -18.81 -39.09 14.13
C LEU A 102 -18.29 -38.81 15.55
N ALA A 103 -19.18 -38.61 16.52
CA ALA A 103 -18.79 -38.37 17.92
C ALA A 103 -18.04 -39.53 18.54
N GLY A 104 -18.39 -40.78 18.18
CA GLY A 104 -17.72 -41.99 18.68
C GLY A 104 -16.36 -42.28 18.03
N ALA A 105 -16.10 -41.70 16.84
CA ALA A 105 -14.86 -41.90 16.11
C ALA A 105 -13.76 -40.89 16.47
N ALA A 106 -14.06 -39.85 17.26
CA ALA A 106 -13.09 -38.84 17.66
C ALA A 106 -12.00 -39.44 18.58
N ILE A 107 -10.76 -39.46 18.10
CA ILE A 107 -9.64 -40.11 18.78
C ILE A 107 -8.85 -39.10 19.65
N SER A 108 -8.78 -37.84 19.27
CA SER A 108 -7.94 -36.86 20.02
C SER A 108 -8.36 -35.42 19.76
N THR A 109 -8.52 -34.66 20.83
CA THR A 109 -8.69 -33.19 20.73
C THR A 109 -7.37 -32.44 20.51
N PHE A 110 -6.22 -33.11 20.60
CA PHE A 110 -4.89 -32.50 20.41
C PHE A 110 -4.63 -32.20 18.91
N ALA A 111 -5.00 -33.10 18.00
CA ALA A 111 -4.74 -32.99 16.56
C ALA A 111 -5.79 -32.18 15.80
N VAL A 112 -6.75 -31.57 16.48
CA VAL A 112 -7.86 -30.86 15.83
C VAL A 112 -7.37 -29.69 14.96
N ARG A 113 -6.34 -28.98 15.38
CA ARG A 113 -5.75 -27.89 14.60
C ARG A 113 -5.07 -28.39 13.34
N ASP A 114 -4.42 -29.54 13.41
CA ASP A 114 -3.76 -30.14 12.24
C ASP A 114 -4.80 -30.65 11.22
N TYR A 115 -5.90 -31.23 11.69
CA TYR A 115 -7.02 -31.58 10.81
C TYR A 115 -7.68 -30.36 10.20
N ALA A 116 -7.87 -29.29 10.96
CA ALA A 116 -8.41 -28.04 10.47
C ALA A 116 -7.51 -27.45 9.36
N GLN A 117 -6.21 -27.43 9.59
CA GLN A 117 -5.25 -26.95 8.59
C GLN A 117 -5.26 -27.83 7.33
N MET A 118 -5.30 -29.16 7.49
CA MET A 118 -5.38 -30.09 6.34
C MET A 118 -6.65 -29.86 5.51
N ILE A 119 -7.81 -29.73 6.16
CA ILE A 119 -9.09 -29.45 5.47
C ILE A 119 -9.02 -28.14 4.72
N TYR A 120 -8.45 -27.09 5.37
CA TYR A 120 -8.25 -25.78 4.77
C TYR A 120 -7.34 -25.85 3.54
N ASP A 121 -6.16 -26.47 3.66
CA ASP A 121 -5.21 -26.60 2.56
C ASP A 121 -5.80 -27.35 1.36
N LEU A 122 -6.60 -28.38 1.62
CA LEU A 122 -7.32 -29.12 0.58
C LEU A 122 -8.42 -28.27 -0.05
N ALA A 123 -9.12 -27.44 0.72
CA ALA A 123 -10.11 -26.48 0.21
C ALA A 123 -9.47 -25.46 -0.72
N ILE A 124 -8.36 -24.83 -0.31
CA ILE A 124 -7.61 -23.87 -1.15
C ILE A 124 -7.17 -24.53 -2.46
N ARG A 125 -6.72 -25.78 -2.43
CA ARG A 125 -6.37 -26.51 -3.67
C ARG A 125 -7.59 -26.70 -4.59
N ARG A 126 -8.78 -26.99 -4.04
CA ARG A 126 -10.02 -27.08 -4.82
C ARG A 126 -10.39 -25.73 -5.44
N GLU A 127 -10.27 -24.65 -4.69
CA GLU A 127 -10.55 -23.31 -5.19
C GLU A 127 -9.56 -22.90 -6.30
N LEU A 128 -8.27 -23.22 -6.15
CA LEU A 128 -7.25 -22.99 -7.20
C LEU A 128 -7.58 -23.79 -8.48
N ILE A 129 -8.03 -25.04 -8.36
CA ILE A 129 -8.45 -25.85 -9.51
C ILE A 129 -9.69 -25.23 -10.17
N GLY A 130 -10.68 -24.81 -9.38
CA GLY A 130 -11.86 -24.12 -9.86
C GLY A 130 -11.53 -22.85 -10.63
N LEU A 131 -10.71 -21.98 -10.02
CA LEU A 131 -10.23 -20.73 -10.64
C LEU A 131 -9.47 -21.00 -11.94
N GLY A 132 -8.60 -22.01 -11.97
CA GLY A 132 -7.87 -22.38 -13.19
C GLY A 132 -8.83 -22.82 -14.32
N ARG A 133 -9.87 -23.57 -14.00
CA ARG A 133 -10.92 -23.98 -14.97
C ARG A 133 -11.73 -22.77 -15.46
N ASP A 134 -12.08 -21.85 -14.56
CA ASP A 134 -12.83 -20.65 -14.91
C ASP A 134 -12.01 -19.71 -15.81
N ILE A 135 -10.72 -19.51 -15.50
CA ILE A 135 -9.80 -18.74 -16.34
C ILE A 135 -9.70 -19.38 -17.74
N SER A 136 -9.51 -20.70 -17.80
CA SER A 136 -9.42 -21.43 -19.07
C SER A 136 -10.72 -21.32 -19.87
N ALA A 137 -11.88 -21.49 -19.22
CA ALA A 137 -13.18 -21.42 -19.87
C ALA A 137 -13.51 -20.01 -20.37
N LYS A 138 -13.17 -18.95 -19.60
CA LYS A 138 -13.34 -17.56 -20.02
C LYS A 138 -12.42 -17.21 -21.19
N ALA A 139 -11.13 -17.61 -21.12
CA ALA A 139 -10.15 -17.35 -22.17
C ALA A 139 -10.50 -18.07 -23.49
N ALA A 140 -11.13 -19.24 -23.44
CA ALA A 140 -11.57 -19.97 -24.61
C ALA A 140 -12.78 -19.33 -25.32
N ARG A 141 -13.52 -18.44 -24.65
CA ARG A 141 -14.65 -17.71 -25.25
C ARG A 141 -14.17 -16.38 -25.81
N VAL A 142 -14.36 -16.18 -27.11
CA VAL A 142 -14.09 -14.88 -27.75
C VAL A 142 -15.34 -14.02 -27.53
N ASP A 143 -15.31 -13.16 -26.52
CA ASP A 143 -16.37 -12.19 -26.24
C ASP A 143 -15.84 -10.78 -26.52
N VAL A 144 -16.56 -10.02 -27.36
CA VAL A 144 -16.23 -8.64 -27.74
C VAL A 144 -16.34 -7.68 -26.53
N ALA A 145 -17.13 -8.05 -25.53
CA ALA A 145 -17.36 -7.24 -24.33
C ALA A 145 -16.31 -7.45 -23.22
N SER A 146 -15.43 -8.47 -23.33
CA SER A 146 -14.47 -8.82 -22.30
C SER A 146 -13.03 -8.75 -22.86
N GLU A 147 -12.32 -7.67 -22.53
CA GLU A 147 -10.93 -7.54 -22.93
C GLU A 147 -10.01 -8.53 -22.19
N PRO A 148 -9.00 -9.15 -22.87
CA PRO A 148 -8.06 -10.08 -22.22
C PRO A 148 -7.36 -9.48 -20.99
N ARG A 149 -7.10 -8.16 -20.99
CA ARG A 149 -6.51 -7.45 -19.86
C ARG A 149 -7.42 -7.43 -18.62
N GLU A 150 -8.73 -7.31 -18.81
CA GLU A 150 -9.71 -7.34 -17.72
C GLU A 150 -9.78 -8.73 -17.10
N GLN A 151 -9.73 -9.79 -17.93
CA GLN A 151 -9.68 -11.17 -17.46
C GLN A 151 -8.44 -11.47 -16.61
N ILE A 152 -7.27 -10.91 -16.97
CA ILE A 152 -6.04 -11.02 -16.19
C ILE A 152 -6.21 -10.33 -14.83
N VAL A 153 -6.76 -9.11 -14.81
CA VAL A 153 -6.99 -8.35 -13.55
C VAL A 153 -7.96 -9.09 -12.64
N GLU A 154 -9.02 -9.66 -13.18
CA GLU A 154 -10.01 -10.46 -12.42
C GLU A 154 -9.34 -11.71 -11.82
N ALA A 155 -8.53 -12.43 -12.60
CA ALA A 155 -7.79 -13.60 -12.14
C ALA A 155 -6.78 -13.23 -11.03
N GLU A 156 -6.03 -12.13 -11.18
CA GLU A 156 -5.12 -11.62 -10.15
C GLU A 156 -5.87 -11.28 -8.86
N GLN A 157 -7.04 -10.65 -8.94
CA GLN A 157 -7.85 -10.31 -7.77
C GLN A 157 -8.35 -11.56 -7.04
N HIS A 158 -8.79 -12.60 -7.77
CA HIS A 158 -9.22 -13.86 -7.17
C HIS A 158 -8.07 -14.61 -6.49
N LEU A 159 -6.91 -14.71 -7.16
CA LEU A 159 -5.70 -15.32 -6.58
C LEU A 159 -5.25 -14.57 -5.31
N TYR A 160 -5.35 -13.24 -5.33
CA TYR A 160 -5.02 -12.41 -4.17
C TYR A 160 -5.96 -12.70 -3.00
N LYS A 161 -7.29 -12.73 -3.23
CA LYS A 161 -8.27 -13.08 -2.19
C LYS A 161 -7.99 -14.45 -1.57
N LEU A 162 -7.64 -15.44 -2.38
CA LEU A 162 -7.27 -16.77 -1.89
C LEU A 162 -6.01 -16.73 -1.01
N SER A 163 -5.02 -15.91 -1.37
CA SER A 163 -3.80 -15.77 -0.57
C SER A 163 -4.03 -15.04 0.76
N GLU A 164 -5.01 -14.11 0.81
CA GLU A 164 -5.39 -13.42 2.04
C GLU A 164 -6.21 -14.29 2.99
N GLN A 165 -7.08 -15.14 2.45
CA GLN A 165 -7.89 -16.06 3.27
C GLN A 165 -7.03 -16.98 4.13
N GLY A 166 -5.81 -17.31 3.68
CA GLY A 166 -4.82 -18.09 4.45
C GLY A 166 -4.12 -17.32 5.56
N GLN A 167 -4.20 -16.00 5.55
CA GLN A 167 -3.60 -15.11 6.56
C GLN A 167 -4.64 -14.41 7.42
N ALA A 168 -5.88 -14.93 7.50
CA ALA A 168 -6.96 -14.35 8.30
C ALA A 168 -6.66 -14.37 9.83
N GLU A 169 -5.56 -13.75 10.23
CA GLU A 169 -5.41 -13.11 11.55
C GLU A 169 -6.10 -11.71 11.56
N SER A 170 -7.02 -11.42 10.64
CA SER A 170 -7.80 -10.18 10.61
C SER A 170 -8.99 -10.22 11.57
N GLY A 171 -8.72 -10.59 12.81
CA GLY A 171 -9.64 -10.51 13.93
C GLY A 171 -9.11 -9.58 15.02
N PHE A 172 -9.73 -9.62 16.21
CA PHE A 172 -9.20 -8.94 17.39
C PHE A 172 -7.81 -9.49 17.75
N GLN A 173 -6.80 -8.62 17.72
CA GLN A 173 -5.48 -8.96 18.27
C GLN A 173 -5.53 -8.88 19.80
N SER A 174 -4.83 -9.80 20.48
CA SER A 174 -4.68 -9.69 21.92
C SER A 174 -3.89 -8.44 22.28
N PHE A 175 -4.27 -7.77 23.37
CA PHE A 175 -3.54 -6.59 23.86
C PHE A 175 -2.07 -6.87 24.13
N LEU A 176 -1.76 -8.08 24.59
CA LEU A 176 -0.36 -8.52 24.80
C LEU A 176 0.45 -8.49 23.49
N LYS A 177 -0.11 -8.99 22.38
CA LYS A 177 0.55 -8.95 21.07
C LYS A 177 0.77 -7.49 20.64
N ALA A 178 -0.26 -6.64 20.73
CA ALA A 178 -0.16 -5.22 20.39
C ALA A 178 0.90 -4.49 21.23
N VAL A 179 1.01 -4.76 22.53
CA VAL A 179 2.05 -4.19 23.39
C VAL A 179 3.43 -4.68 23.00
N THR A 180 3.59 -5.98 22.72
CA THR A 180 4.88 -6.55 22.28
C THR A 180 5.34 -5.89 20.98
N ASP A 181 4.46 -5.75 20.00
CA ASP A 181 4.76 -5.10 18.73
C ASP A 181 5.15 -3.62 18.92
N ALA A 182 4.42 -2.89 19.77
CA ALA A 182 4.74 -1.49 20.11
C ALA A 182 6.12 -1.36 20.80
N VAL A 183 6.46 -2.27 21.72
CA VAL A 183 7.79 -2.29 22.37
C VAL A 183 8.88 -2.59 21.36
N ASN A 184 8.67 -3.54 20.44
CA ASN A 184 9.64 -3.86 19.40
C ASN A 184 9.90 -2.67 18.46
N VAL A 185 8.85 -1.95 18.05
CA VAL A 185 8.97 -0.73 17.24
C VAL A 185 9.75 0.35 17.99
N ALA A 186 9.42 0.58 19.26
CA ALA A 186 10.12 1.57 20.09
C ALA A 186 11.59 1.21 20.30
N ASN A 187 11.91 -0.07 20.55
CA ASN A 187 13.28 -0.55 20.72
C ASN A 187 14.09 -0.43 19.44
N ALA A 188 13.49 -0.77 18.27
CA ALA A 188 14.14 -0.60 16.99
C ALA A 188 14.44 0.88 16.68
N ALA A 189 13.55 1.80 17.05
CA ALA A 189 13.78 3.23 16.95
C ALA A 189 14.90 3.72 17.89
N TYR A 190 14.92 3.22 19.13
CA TYR A 190 15.93 3.56 20.13
C TYR A 190 17.35 3.11 19.73
N GLN A 191 17.47 1.95 19.05
CA GLN A 191 18.75 1.39 18.62
C GLN A 191 19.29 2.01 17.33
N ARG A 192 18.47 2.73 16.55
CA ARG A 192 18.95 3.40 15.33
C ARG A 192 19.70 4.68 15.66
N GLU A 193 20.84 4.88 15.01
CA GLU A 193 21.52 6.18 15.01
C GLU A 193 20.55 7.24 14.46
N GLY A 194 20.25 8.27 15.26
CA GLY A 194 19.28 9.32 14.92
C GLY A 194 17.88 9.15 15.50
N GLY A 195 17.52 7.99 16.12
CA GLY A 195 16.28 7.82 16.90
C GLY A 195 14.98 7.92 16.11
N LEU A 196 14.99 7.73 14.77
CA LEU A 196 13.79 7.80 13.95
C LEU A 196 13.00 6.48 13.98
N ALA A 197 11.73 6.56 14.37
CA ALA A 197 10.81 5.42 14.33
C ALA A 197 10.34 5.11 12.90
N GLY A 198 10.16 6.15 12.08
CA GLY A 198 9.73 6.05 10.68
C GLY A 198 10.88 6.02 9.67
N VAL A 199 10.52 6.01 8.37
CA VAL A 199 11.46 6.15 7.26
C VAL A 199 11.92 7.62 7.17
N SER A 200 13.23 7.88 7.12
CA SER A 200 13.77 9.23 6.96
C SER A 200 13.39 9.83 5.62
N THR A 201 12.97 11.09 5.60
CA THR A 201 12.75 11.88 4.38
C THR A 201 14.06 12.39 3.75
N GLY A 202 15.18 12.30 4.50
CA GLY A 202 16.46 12.93 4.16
C GLY A 202 16.52 14.43 4.45
N LEU A 203 15.45 14.98 5.03
CA LEU A 203 15.35 16.39 5.44
C LEU A 203 15.29 16.47 6.97
N MET A 204 16.41 16.84 7.60
CA MET A 204 16.64 16.73 9.05
C MET A 204 15.55 17.41 9.91
N ASP A 205 15.18 18.65 9.59
CA ASP A 205 14.18 19.38 10.37
C ASP A 205 12.78 18.80 10.17
N MET A 206 12.50 18.22 9.00
CA MET A 206 11.25 17.53 8.70
C MET A 206 11.19 16.20 9.45
N ASP A 207 12.27 15.43 9.43
CA ASP A 207 12.38 14.16 10.16
C ASP A 207 12.26 14.36 11.67
N LYS A 208 12.92 15.39 12.21
CA LYS A 208 12.81 15.77 13.62
C LYS A 208 11.37 16.13 14.02
N LYS A 209 10.61 16.76 13.10
CA LYS A 209 9.24 17.18 13.37
C LYS A 209 8.23 16.05 13.23
N LEU A 210 8.42 15.16 12.23
CA LEU A 210 7.53 14.04 11.93
C LEU A 210 7.86 12.76 12.70
N GLY A 211 9.12 12.57 13.13
CA GLY A 211 9.63 11.29 13.59
C GLY A 211 9.93 10.32 12.44
N GLY A 212 10.03 10.82 11.19
CA GLY A 212 10.08 10.08 9.94
C GLY A 212 8.69 9.73 9.41
N LEU A 213 8.63 8.98 8.31
CA LEU A 213 7.39 8.50 7.70
C LEU A 213 7.00 7.18 8.37
N HIS A 214 5.89 7.17 9.10
CA HIS A 214 5.44 6.00 9.85
C HIS A 214 4.68 5.02 8.96
N ARG A 215 4.85 3.73 9.21
CA ARG A 215 4.10 2.67 8.55
C ARG A 215 2.60 2.83 8.78
N SER A 216 1.81 2.39 7.82
CA SER A 216 0.34 2.48 7.84
C SER A 216 -0.23 3.90 7.84
N ASP A 217 0.61 4.96 7.76
CA ASP A 217 0.15 6.34 7.70
C ASP A 217 -0.14 6.80 6.27
N LEU A 218 -1.21 7.59 6.14
CA LEU A 218 -1.51 8.39 4.96
C LEU A 218 -1.09 9.84 5.21
N LEU A 219 -0.08 10.30 4.45
CA LEU A 219 0.42 11.66 4.51
C LEU A 219 -0.06 12.43 3.27
N ILE A 220 -0.64 13.59 3.47
CA ILE A 220 -1.05 14.48 2.38
C ILE A 220 -0.05 15.61 2.24
N LEU A 221 0.51 15.77 1.04
CA LEU A 221 1.38 16.89 0.67
C LEU A 221 0.63 17.82 -0.27
N ALA A 222 0.12 18.93 0.25
CA ALA A 222 -0.73 19.84 -0.50
C ALA A 222 -0.03 21.17 -0.82
N GLY A 223 -0.50 21.86 -1.85
CA GLY A 223 0.01 23.20 -2.22
C GLY A 223 -0.57 23.68 -3.54
N ARG A 224 -0.41 24.97 -3.80
CA ARG A 224 -0.77 25.56 -5.08
C ARG A 224 0.19 25.11 -6.19
N PRO A 225 -0.21 25.21 -7.47
CA PRO A 225 0.70 25.03 -8.60
C PRO A 225 1.97 25.86 -8.45
N SER A 226 3.11 25.35 -8.91
CA SER A 226 4.42 26.00 -8.86
C SER A 226 5.04 26.19 -7.45
N MET A 227 4.41 25.72 -6.37
CA MET A 227 5.00 25.74 -5.03
C MET A 227 6.08 24.67 -4.81
N GLY A 228 6.21 23.69 -5.71
CA GLY A 228 7.23 22.65 -5.64
C GLY A 228 6.77 21.35 -4.98
N LYS A 229 5.46 21.04 -4.93
CA LYS A 229 4.95 19.77 -4.37
C LYS A 229 5.62 18.52 -4.96
N THR A 230 5.54 18.39 -6.29
CA THR A 230 6.18 17.29 -7.03
C THR A 230 7.69 17.26 -6.78
N SER A 231 8.36 18.43 -6.73
CA SER A 231 9.79 18.52 -6.45
C SER A 231 10.11 17.98 -5.05
N LEU A 232 9.39 18.42 -4.02
CA LEU A 232 9.59 17.92 -2.64
C LEU A 232 9.33 16.41 -2.54
N ALA A 233 8.25 15.92 -3.15
CA ALA A 233 7.94 14.49 -3.18
C ALA A 233 9.03 13.69 -3.90
N THR A 234 9.56 14.21 -5.02
CA THR A 234 10.66 13.60 -5.78
C THR A 234 11.96 13.58 -4.97
N ASN A 235 12.28 14.70 -4.30
CA ASN A 235 13.47 14.76 -3.43
C ASN A 235 13.36 13.76 -2.26
N ILE A 236 12.21 13.66 -1.61
CA ILE A 236 11.96 12.65 -0.56
C ILE A 236 12.13 11.24 -1.14
N ALA A 237 11.48 10.92 -2.27
CA ALA A 237 11.61 9.63 -2.92
C ALA A 237 13.06 9.27 -3.24
N PHE A 238 13.79 10.21 -3.79
CA PHE A 238 15.21 10.05 -4.14
C PHE A 238 16.09 9.91 -2.90
N ASN A 239 15.89 10.75 -1.88
CA ASN A 239 16.65 10.66 -0.62
C ASN A 239 16.49 9.29 0.04
N ILE A 240 15.27 8.72 0.02
CA ILE A 240 14.99 7.40 0.57
C ILE A 240 15.68 6.30 -0.24
N ALA A 241 15.56 6.36 -1.56
CA ALA A 241 16.03 5.29 -2.44
C ALA A 241 17.56 5.31 -2.67
N LYS A 242 18.21 6.48 -2.66
CA LYS A 242 19.67 6.60 -2.90
C LYS A 242 20.54 6.00 -1.78
N THR A 243 19.99 5.86 -0.58
CA THR A 243 20.69 5.25 0.57
C THR A 243 20.56 3.74 0.61
N TYR A 244 19.86 3.14 -0.35
CA TYR A 244 19.60 1.71 -0.38
C TYR A 244 20.87 0.88 -0.50
N ARG A 245 21.05 -0.04 0.45
CA ARG A 245 22.12 -1.04 0.43
C ARG A 245 21.53 -2.40 0.74
N ARG A 246 21.84 -3.36 -0.11
CA ARG A 246 21.48 -4.76 0.12
C ARG A 246 22.64 -5.48 0.80
N GLY A 247 22.34 -6.28 1.80
CA GLY A 247 23.31 -7.05 2.55
C GLY A 247 22.70 -8.18 3.36
N ALA A 248 23.55 -8.88 4.13
CA ALA A 248 23.08 -9.95 5.00
C ALA A 248 22.32 -9.38 6.19
N LEU A 249 21.12 -9.89 6.44
CA LEU A 249 20.29 -9.58 7.60
C LEU A 249 20.75 -10.39 8.81
N HIS A 250 20.40 -9.94 10.02
CA HIS A 250 20.73 -10.63 11.28
C HIS A 250 20.14 -12.05 11.38
N ASP A 251 19.10 -12.36 10.62
CA ASP A 251 18.46 -13.67 10.52
C ASP A 251 19.12 -14.62 9.50
N GLY A 252 20.21 -14.18 8.86
CA GLY A 252 20.96 -14.96 7.85
C GLY A 252 20.39 -14.88 6.44
N GLY A 253 19.33 -14.11 6.20
CA GLY A 253 18.80 -13.79 4.88
C GLY A 253 19.54 -12.61 4.23
N GLU A 254 19.30 -12.40 2.93
CA GLU A 254 19.72 -11.19 2.21
C GLU A 254 18.54 -10.21 2.09
N GLY A 255 18.75 -8.96 2.45
CA GLY A 255 17.71 -7.92 2.39
C GLY A 255 18.27 -6.50 2.40
N ALA A 256 17.41 -5.51 2.51
CA ALA A 256 17.81 -4.12 2.68
C ALA A 256 18.42 -3.93 4.08
N VAL A 257 19.69 -3.55 4.12
CA VAL A 257 20.41 -3.21 5.36
C VAL A 257 20.25 -1.71 5.65
N GLU A 258 20.16 -0.90 4.59
CA GLU A 258 20.02 0.55 4.65
C GLU A 258 19.18 1.02 3.46
N GLY A 259 18.41 2.13 3.63
CA GLY A 259 17.53 2.66 2.61
C GLY A 259 16.29 1.80 2.39
N TRP A 260 15.45 2.22 1.44
CA TRP A 260 14.12 1.66 1.28
C TRP A 260 13.69 1.67 -0.19
N VAL A 261 12.81 0.76 -0.56
CA VAL A 261 12.21 0.65 -1.89
C VAL A 261 11.04 1.62 -2.01
N VAL A 262 11.06 2.48 -3.03
CA VAL A 262 10.04 3.51 -3.27
C VAL A 262 9.27 3.22 -4.54
N GLY A 263 7.94 3.23 -4.44
CA GLY A 263 7.02 3.26 -5.57
C GLY A 263 6.49 4.68 -5.78
N PHE A 264 6.51 5.17 -7.01
CA PHE A 264 6.04 6.51 -7.36
C PHE A 264 5.02 6.43 -8.50
N TYR A 265 3.75 6.73 -8.21
CA TYR A 265 2.73 6.93 -9.24
C TYR A 265 2.76 8.38 -9.71
N SER A 266 3.25 8.61 -10.93
CA SER A 266 3.36 9.91 -11.58
C SER A 266 2.22 10.08 -12.58
N LEU A 267 1.04 10.49 -12.11
CA LEU A 267 -0.15 10.58 -12.94
C LEU A 267 -0.20 11.87 -13.80
N GLU A 268 0.64 12.86 -13.51
CA GLU A 268 0.74 14.13 -14.23
C GLU A 268 1.93 14.19 -15.18
N MET A 269 3.06 13.61 -14.76
CA MET A 269 4.32 13.69 -15.51
C MET A 269 4.75 12.32 -16.00
N SER A 270 5.45 12.26 -17.14
CA SER A 270 6.05 11.01 -17.61
C SER A 270 7.22 10.58 -16.70
N ALA A 271 7.51 9.28 -16.69
CA ALA A 271 8.64 8.71 -15.95
C ALA A 271 9.98 9.36 -16.35
N GLU A 272 10.16 9.67 -17.64
CA GLU A 272 11.35 10.36 -18.16
C GLU A 272 11.51 11.77 -17.59
N GLN A 273 10.40 12.52 -17.48
CA GLN A 273 10.43 13.87 -16.89
C GLN A 273 10.77 13.84 -15.41
N LEU A 274 10.27 12.84 -14.68
CA LEU A 274 10.60 12.65 -13.27
C LEU A 274 12.08 12.25 -13.11
N ALA A 275 12.56 11.31 -13.92
CA ALA A 275 13.96 10.91 -13.92
C ALA A 275 14.91 12.07 -14.26
N ALA A 276 14.54 12.90 -15.24
CA ALA A 276 15.33 14.09 -15.59
C ALA A 276 15.46 15.08 -14.43
N ARG A 277 14.42 15.23 -13.58
CA ARG A 277 14.49 16.07 -12.37
C ARG A 277 15.47 15.48 -11.34
N ILE A 278 15.41 14.18 -11.10
CA ILE A 278 16.32 13.49 -10.18
C ILE A 278 17.77 13.63 -10.66
N LEU A 279 17.98 13.43 -11.96
CA LEU A 279 19.30 13.58 -12.57
C LEU A 279 19.82 15.03 -12.53
N SER A 280 18.93 16.03 -12.70
CA SER A 280 19.27 17.44 -12.52
C SER A 280 19.79 17.71 -11.11
N GLU A 281 19.14 17.20 -10.09
CA GLU A 281 19.57 17.31 -8.69
C GLU A 281 20.89 16.58 -8.45
N ALA A 282 21.00 15.33 -8.90
CA ALA A 282 22.16 14.47 -8.63
C ALA A 282 23.44 14.94 -9.36
N ALA A 283 23.30 15.46 -10.58
CA ALA A 283 24.41 15.94 -11.40
C ALA A 283 24.75 17.41 -11.18
N GLU A 284 23.90 18.15 -10.45
CA GLU A 284 23.97 19.61 -10.31
C GLU A 284 24.02 20.31 -11.67
N VAL A 285 23.12 19.89 -12.58
CA VAL A 285 22.91 20.46 -13.90
C VAL A 285 21.49 21.04 -13.96
N PRO A 286 21.31 22.33 -14.31
CA PRO A 286 20.00 22.95 -14.35
C PRO A 286 19.01 22.17 -15.23
N SER A 287 17.81 21.94 -14.69
CA SER A 287 16.74 21.20 -15.41
C SER A 287 16.38 21.81 -16.78
N GLU A 288 16.52 23.14 -16.91
CA GLU A 288 16.29 23.86 -18.16
C GLU A 288 17.35 23.51 -19.21
N GLN A 289 18.63 23.42 -18.81
CA GLN A 289 19.72 23.04 -19.73
C GLN A 289 19.56 21.60 -20.22
N ILE A 290 19.19 20.68 -19.32
CA ILE A 290 18.88 19.28 -19.69
C ILE A 290 17.77 19.25 -20.74
N ARG A 291 16.70 20.00 -20.52
CA ARG A 291 15.54 20.04 -21.42
C ARG A 291 15.85 20.67 -22.78
N ARG A 292 16.72 21.67 -22.82
CA ARG A 292 17.11 22.35 -24.08
C ARG A 292 18.25 21.65 -24.81
N GLY A 293 18.99 20.77 -24.13
CA GLY A 293 20.20 20.17 -24.67
C GLY A 293 21.40 21.11 -24.67
N ASP A 294 21.37 22.17 -23.85
CA ASP A 294 22.40 23.22 -23.75
C ASP A 294 23.47 22.91 -22.68
N MET A 295 23.73 21.63 -22.45
CA MET A 295 24.76 21.20 -21.49
C MET A 295 26.16 21.33 -22.09
N THR A 296 27.11 21.83 -21.29
CA THR A 296 28.53 21.78 -21.63
C THR A 296 29.05 20.35 -21.52
N GLU A 297 30.19 20.04 -22.15
CA GLU A 297 30.80 18.70 -22.06
C GLU A 297 31.06 18.24 -20.60
N PRO A 298 31.59 19.07 -19.68
CA PRO A 298 31.73 18.69 -18.27
C PRO A 298 30.39 18.39 -17.58
N GLU A 299 29.35 19.17 -17.85
CA GLU A 299 28.00 18.97 -17.31
C GLU A 299 27.40 17.65 -17.82
N PHE A 300 27.54 17.38 -19.11
CA PHE A 300 27.10 16.11 -19.69
C PHE A 300 27.83 14.90 -19.07
N ARG A 301 29.13 15.01 -18.81
CA ARG A 301 29.87 13.96 -18.10
C ARG A 301 29.32 13.73 -16.70
N ARG A 302 29.11 14.78 -15.88
CA ARG A 302 28.49 14.66 -14.56
C ARG A 302 27.11 14.03 -14.63
N PHE A 303 26.31 14.42 -15.63
CA PHE A 303 24.98 13.87 -15.86
C PHE A 303 25.02 12.35 -16.15
N VAL A 304 25.94 11.90 -16.99
CA VAL A 304 26.13 10.45 -17.29
C VAL A 304 26.66 9.68 -16.07
N GLU A 305 27.57 10.27 -15.30
CA GLU A 305 28.09 9.68 -14.06
C GLU A 305 26.99 9.54 -13.02
N ALA A 306 26.17 10.57 -12.83
CA ALA A 306 24.99 10.52 -11.97
C ALA A 306 24.01 9.42 -12.42
N ALA A 307 23.71 9.31 -13.72
CA ALA A 307 22.85 8.27 -14.25
C ALA A 307 23.36 6.87 -13.93
N LYS A 308 24.66 6.62 -14.06
CA LYS A 308 25.26 5.33 -13.69
C LYS A 308 25.18 5.05 -12.19
N ALA A 309 25.40 6.07 -11.35
CA ALA A 309 25.30 5.92 -9.89
C ALA A 309 23.87 5.58 -9.43
N LEU A 310 22.88 6.01 -10.20
CA LEU A 310 21.46 5.79 -9.91
C LEU A 310 20.88 4.51 -10.50
N GLU A 311 21.62 3.75 -11.28
CA GLU A 311 21.16 2.52 -11.93
C GLU A 311 20.63 1.48 -10.92
N ALA A 312 21.25 1.39 -9.74
CA ALA A 312 20.87 0.47 -8.68
C ALA A 312 19.83 1.05 -7.69
N CYS A 313 19.37 2.30 -7.92
CA CYS A 313 18.43 2.97 -7.01
C CYS A 313 17.03 2.34 -7.11
N PRO A 314 16.46 1.78 -6.01
CA PRO A 314 15.19 1.07 -6.06
C PRO A 314 13.99 2.04 -6.03
N LEU A 315 13.92 2.93 -7.00
CA LEU A 315 12.82 3.85 -7.26
C LEU A 315 12.05 3.38 -8.51
N TYR A 316 10.83 2.90 -8.29
CA TYR A 316 9.96 2.39 -9.36
C TYR A 316 8.89 3.41 -9.70
N ILE A 317 8.79 3.81 -10.96
CA ILE A 317 7.87 4.85 -11.44
C ILE A 317 6.81 4.19 -12.33
N ASP A 318 5.54 4.51 -12.05
CA ASP A 318 4.40 4.17 -12.90
C ASP A 318 3.72 5.47 -13.35
N ASP A 319 3.78 5.79 -14.64
CA ASP A 319 3.21 7.00 -15.24
C ASP A 319 1.91 6.74 -16.02
N THR A 320 1.24 5.65 -15.71
CA THR A 320 -0.05 5.33 -16.32
C THR A 320 -1.10 6.35 -15.91
N ALA A 321 -1.60 7.11 -16.87
CA ALA A 321 -2.61 8.15 -16.65
C ALA A 321 -3.96 7.56 -16.22
N ALA A 322 -4.69 8.31 -15.39
CA ALA A 322 -6.08 8.03 -15.02
C ALA A 322 -6.33 6.63 -14.43
N LEU A 323 -5.40 6.17 -13.58
CA LEU A 323 -5.44 4.85 -12.97
C LEU A 323 -6.55 4.75 -11.92
N PRO A 324 -7.45 3.73 -11.97
CA PRO A 324 -8.42 3.48 -10.92
C PRO A 324 -7.73 3.08 -9.60
N ILE A 325 -8.31 3.48 -8.45
CA ILE A 325 -7.75 3.19 -7.12
C ILE A 325 -7.56 1.68 -6.88
N SER A 326 -8.44 0.84 -7.42
CA SER A 326 -8.32 -0.62 -7.33
C SER A 326 -7.12 -1.17 -8.10
N GLN A 327 -6.82 -0.62 -9.29
CA GLN A 327 -5.65 -1.01 -10.08
C GLN A 327 -4.36 -0.48 -9.46
N LEU A 328 -4.38 0.74 -8.90
CA LEU A 328 -3.27 1.31 -8.14
C LEU A 328 -2.90 0.37 -6.99
N ALA A 329 -3.89 -0.06 -6.21
CA ALA A 329 -3.70 -1.02 -5.13
C ALA A 329 -3.10 -2.35 -5.62
N ALA A 330 -3.64 -2.93 -6.69
CA ALA A 330 -3.15 -4.19 -7.26
C ALA A 330 -1.68 -4.09 -7.71
N ARG A 331 -1.31 -2.98 -8.38
CA ARG A 331 0.08 -2.74 -8.81
C ARG A 331 1.02 -2.50 -7.64
N ALA A 332 0.60 -1.77 -6.60
CA ALA A 332 1.38 -1.58 -5.38
C ALA A 332 1.65 -2.91 -4.66
N ARG A 333 0.64 -3.79 -4.54
CA ARG A 333 0.78 -5.15 -4.03
C ARG A 333 1.79 -5.98 -4.83
N ARG A 334 1.69 -5.90 -6.16
CA ARG A 334 2.62 -6.59 -7.06
C ARG A 334 4.05 -6.10 -6.85
N LEU A 335 4.25 -4.77 -6.80
CA LEU A 335 5.56 -4.18 -6.55
C LEU A 335 6.13 -4.65 -5.21
N LYS A 336 5.33 -4.63 -4.14
CA LYS A 336 5.74 -5.10 -2.81
C LYS A 336 6.19 -6.57 -2.83
N ARG A 337 5.47 -7.41 -3.56
CA ARG A 337 5.77 -8.85 -3.65
C ARG A 337 7.01 -9.16 -4.50
N THR A 338 7.26 -8.41 -5.59
CA THR A 338 8.33 -8.71 -6.55
C THR A 338 9.66 -8.05 -6.21
N HIS A 339 9.62 -6.83 -5.68
CA HIS A 339 10.82 -6.01 -5.43
C HIS A 339 10.92 -5.50 -4.00
N GLY A 340 9.87 -5.70 -3.20
CA GLY A 340 9.67 -4.98 -1.95
C GLY A 340 9.08 -3.60 -2.21
N LEU A 341 8.36 -3.06 -1.25
CA LEU A 341 7.83 -1.70 -1.29
C LEU A 341 7.73 -1.21 0.15
N ASP A 342 8.41 -0.12 0.44
CA ASP A 342 8.49 0.45 1.77
C ASP A 342 7.84 1.82 1.87
N VAL A 343 7.80 2.58 0.77
CA VAL A 343 7.14 3.90 0.68
C VAL A 343 6.42 4.00 -0.65
N LEU A 344 5.20 4.52 -0.63
CA LEU A 344 4.41 4.78 -1.83
C LEU A 344 4.12 6.27 -1.96
N ILE A 345 4.35 6.83 -3.15
CA ILE A 345 4.05 8.24 -3.47
C ILE A 345 3.06 8.29 -4.63
N VAL A 346 2.06 9.18 -4.54
CA VAL A 346 1.02 9.36 -5.57
C VAL A 346 0.91 10.84 -5.96
N ASP A 347 1.31 11.19 -7.16
CA ASP A 347 1.27 12.56 -7.70
C ASP A 347 0.27 12.66 -8.85
N TYR A 348 -0.92 13.18 -8.63
CA TYR A 348 -1.60 13.63 -7.43
C TYR A 348 -3.01 12.99 -7.34
N LEU A 349 -3.56 12.96 -6.12
CA LEU A 349 -4.78 12.18 -5.82
C LEU A 349 -6.00 12.51 -6.69
N GLN A 350 -6.15 13.76 -7.16
CA GLN A 350 -7.29 14.17 -7.99
C GLN A 350 -7.25 13.59 -9.42
N LEU A 351 -6.15 12.98 -9.85
CA LEU A 351 -6.03 12.26 -11.13
C LEU A 351 -6.32 10.76 -10.99
N VAL A 352 -6.34 10.24 -9.78
CA VAL A 352 -6.79 8.87 -9.51
C VAL A 352 -8.28 8.77 -9.81
N ARG A 353 -8.71 7.68 -10.44
CA ARG A 353 -10.13 7.42 -10.69
C ARG A 353 -10.74 6.61 -9.54
N PRO A 354 -12.01 6.89 -9.16
CA PRO A 354 -12.75 6.01 -8.26
C PRO A 354 -13.00 4.65 -8.93
N ALA A 355 -13.31 3.62 -8.15
CA ALA A 355 -13.66 2.30 -8.68
C ALA A 355 -15.02 2.32 -9.39
N SER A 356 -15.95 3.19 -8.97
CA SER A 356 -17.25 3.41 -9.59
C SER A 356 -17.52 4.91 -9.74
N ALA A 357 -18.23 5.28 -10.83
CA ALA A 357 -18.67 6.67 -11.01
C ALA A 357 -19.59 7.10 -9.85
N LYS A 358 -19.31 8.26 -9.26
CA LYS A 358 -20.09 8.85 -8.15
C LYS A 358 -20.77 10.13 -8.61
N ASP A 359 -21.88 10.46 -7.96
CA ASP A 359 -22.68 11.65 -8.28
C ASP A 359 -22.01 12.97 -7.85
N SER A 360 -20.93 12.91 -7.06
CA SER A 360 -20.27 14.07 -6.49
C SER A 360 -18.75 13.91 -6.44
N ARG A 361 -18.01 14.93 -6.83
CA ARG A 361 -16.54 14.98 -6.76
C ARG A 361 -16.03 14.78 -5.33
N VAL A 362 -16.76 15.27 -4.34
CA VAL A 362 -16.44 15.06 -2.92
C VAL A 362 -16.43 13.57 -2.56
N ASN A 363 -17.44 12.83 -3.05
CA ASN A 363 -17.54 11.39 -2.79
C ASN A 363 -16.45 10.60 -3.53
N GLU A 364 -16.06 11.04 -4.73
CA GLU A 364 -14.95 10.44 -5.48
C GLU A 364 -13.63 10.60 -4.72
N VAL A 365 -13.34 11.81 -4.24
CA VAL A 365 -12.12 12.10 -3.47
C VAL A 365 -12.11 11.32 -2.16
N SER A 366 -13.27 11.19 -1.49
CA SER A 366 -13.41 10.39 -0.27
C SER A 366 -13.09 8.92 -0.52
N GLU A 367 -13.60 8.32 -1.60
CA GLU A 367 -13.28 6.95 -1.97
C GLU A 367 -11.79 6.74 -2.23
N ILE A 368 -11.16 7.70 -2.92
CA ILE A 368 -9.74 7.65 -3.23
C ILE A 368 -8.90 7.74 -1.94
N THR A 369 -9.20 8.68 -1.03
CA THR A 369 -8.44 8.83 0.22
C THR A 369 -8.60 7.63 1.14
N GLN A 370 -9.81 7.08 1.26
CA GLN A 370 -10.07 5.84 1.99
C GLN A 370 -9.32 4.66 1.36
N GLY A 371 -9.31 4.56 0.02
CA GLY A 371 -8.55 3.56 -0.71
C GLY A 371 -7.05 3.67 -0.46
N LEU A 372 -6.48 4.88 -0.49
CA LEU A 372 -5.06 5.10 -0.19
C LEU A 372 -4.73 4.77 1.27
N LYS A 373 -5.62 5.12 2.22
CA LYS A 373 -5.45 4.74 3.63
C LYS A 373 -5.54 3.22 3.83
N ALA A 374 -6.42 2.56 3.09
CA ALA A 374 -6.51 1.10 3.10
C ALA A 374 -5.21 0.45 2.58
N ILE A 375 -4.65 0.97 1.48
CA ILE A 375 -3.36 0.52 0.94
C ILE A 375 -2.24 0.70 1.97
N ALA A 376 -2.16 1.86 2.64
CA ALA A 376 -1.15 2.13 3.66
C ALA A 376 -1.21 1.10 4.79
N LYS A 377 -2.42 0.77 5.29
CA LYS A 377 -2.63 -0.22 6.34
C LYS A 377 -2.37 -1.66 5.87
N GLU A 378 -2.91 -2.03 4.72
CA GLU A 378 -2.79 -3.37 4.15
C GLU A 378 -1.34 -3.74 3.85
N LEU A 379 -0.62 -2.82 3.22
CA LEU A 379 0.78 -3.04 2.85
C LEU A 379 1.75 -2.69 3.98
N ASP A 380 1.27 -2.17 5.11
CA ASP A 380 2.08 -1.69 6.23
C ASP A 380 3.23 -0.78 5.77
N ILE A 381 2.89 0.27 5.01
CA ILE A 381 3.82 1.26 4.46
C ILE A 381 3.26 2.67 4.61
N PRO A 382 4.09 3.72 4.73
CA PRO A 382 3.65 5.09 4.55
C PRO A 382 3.24 5.34 3.09
N VAL A 383 2.15 6.08 2.92
CA VAL A 383 1.65 6.56 1.62
C VAL A 383 1.65 8.08 1.63
N ILE A 384 2.40 8.71 0.72
CA ILE A 384 2.39 10.16 0.50
C ILE A 384 1.53 10.44 -0.72
N ALA A 385 0.40 11.12 -0.55
CA ALA A 385 -0.45 11.55 -1.64
C ALA A 385 -0.40 13.07 -1.81
N LEU A 386 -0.09 13.51 -3.03
CA LEU A 386 -0.07 14.93 -3.35
C LEU A 386 -1.49 15.42 -3.61
N SER A 387 -1.77 16.66 -3.20
CA SER A 387 -3.07 17.30 -3.37
C SER A 387 -2.94 18.73 -3.86
N GLN A 388 -3.82 19.13 -4.75
CA GLN A 388 -3.92 20.51 -5.19
C GLN A 388 -4.89 21.30 -4.29
N LEU A 389 -4.49 22.51 -3.90
CA LEU A 389 -5.30 23.39 -3.09
C LEU A 389 -6.30 24.24 -3.90
N SER A 390 -7.35 24.69 -3.24
CA SER A 390 -8.31 25.66 -3.77
C SER A 390 -7.63 26.96 -4.19
N ARG A 391 -8.15 27.62 -5.24
CA ARG A 391 -7.69 28.95 -5.66
C ARG A 391 -8.02 30.05 -4.64
N GLN A 392 -8.93 29.80 -3.71
CA GLN A 392 -9.36 30.77 -2.69
C GLN A 392 -8.22 31.20 -1.75
N VAL A 393 -7.18 30.36 -1.57
CA VAL A 393 -5.99 30.74 -0.80
C VAL A 393 -5.30 31.99 -1.35
N GLU A 394 -5.36 32.22 -2.68
CA GLU A 394 -4.69 33.35 -3.35
C GLU A 394 -5.43 34.70 -3.13
N SER A 395 -6.70 34.65 -2.71
CA SER A 395 -7.50 35.84 -2.43
C SER A 395 -7.32 36.40 -0.99
N ARG A 396 -6.60 35.69 -0.14
CA ARG A 396 -6.29 36.12 1.23
C ARG A 396 -5.06 37.00 1.27
N GLU A 397 -4.98 37.87 2.27
CA GLU A 397 -3.78 38.66 2.55
C GLU A 397 -2.62 37.75 2.94
N ASP A 398 -2.81 36.87 3.93
CA ASP A 398 -1.90 35.77 4.22
C ASP A 398 -2.21 34.56 3.33
N LYS A 399 -1.33 34.28 2.39
CA LYS A 399 -1.46 33.20 1.41
C LYS A 399 -0.90 31.86 1.92
N ARG A 400 -0.50 31.76 3.21
CA ARG A 400 -0.13 30.50 3.83
C ARG A 400 -1.32 29.55 3.87
N PRO A 401 -1.16 28.33 3.33
CA PRO A 401 -2.25 27.36 3.27
C PRO A 401 -2.74 26.89 4.64
N GLN A 402 -4.01 26.54 4.72
CA GLN A 402 -4.68 26.02 5.91
C GLN A 402 -5.50 24.77 5.53
N LEU A 403 -5.94 24.00 6.53
CA LEU A 403 -6.76 22.77 6.31
C LEU A 403 -8.03 23.05 5.49
N SER A 404 -8.68 24.21 5.71
CA SER A 404 -9.85 24.64 4.93
C SER A 404 -9.60 24.85 3.44
N ASP A 405 -8.34 24.94 3.00
CA ASP A 405 -7.96 25.11 1.59
C ASP A 405 -7.86 23.78 0.84
N LEU A 406 -7.92 22.66 1.55
CA LEU A 406 -8.07 21.34 0.96
C LEU A 406 -9.47 21.26 0.32
N ARG A 407 -9.53 21.57 -0.96
CA ARG A 407 -10.78 21.71 -1.71
C ARG A 407 -11.50 20.37 -1.83
N GLU A 408 -12.84 20.44 -1.71
CA GLU A 408 -13.78 19.35 -2.03
C GLU A 408 -13.77 18.14 -1.09
N SER A 409 -13.04 18.20 0.05
CA SER A 409 -13.04 17.04 0.94
C SER A 409 -12.67 17.35 2.38
N GLY A 410 -13.65 17.56 3.22
CA GLY A 410 -13.49 17.28 4.66
C GLY A 410 -12.97 15.84 4.91
N SER A 411 -13.11 14.93 3.94
CA SER A 411 -12.61 13.57 3.99
C SER A 411 -11.10 13.47 3.91
N ILE A 412 -10.40 14.28 3.08
CA ILE A 412 -8.92 14.26 3.05
C ILE A 412 -8.37 14.57 4.44
N GLU A 413 -8.92 15.61 5.09
CA GLU A 413 -8.52 15.94 6.44
C GLU A 413 -8.84 14.82 7.43
N GLN A 414 -10.00 14.17 7.33
CA GLN A 414 -10.41 13.12 8.26
C GLN A 414 -9.56 11.85 8.12
N ASP A 415 -9.31 11.40 6.90
CA ASP A 415 -8.63 10.13 6.60
C ASP A 415 -7.11 10.23 6.78
N ALA A 416 -6.51 11.41 6.52
CA ALA A 416 -5.08 11.61 6.64
C ALA A 416 -4.59 11.59 8.10
N ASP A 417 -3.43 10.97 8.33
CA ASP A 417 -2.73 11.01 9.61
C ASP A 417 -1.89 12.28 9.73
N VAL A 418 -1.30 12.71 8.61
CA VAL A 418 -0.50 13.93 8.51
C VAL A 418 -0.96 14.75 7.29
N VAL A 419 -1.09 16.07 7.46
CA VAL A 419 -1.33 17.01 6.37
C VAL A 419 -0.24 18.06 6.38
N MET A 420 0.47 18.18 5.27
CA MET A 420 1.58 19.10 5.04
C MET A 420 1.26 20.02 3.88
N PHE A 421 1.63 21.28 4.00
CA PHE A 421 1.49 22.27 2.94
C PHE A 421 2.86 22.80 2.53
N VAL A 422 3.12 22.81 1.22
CA VAL A 422 4.30 23.49 0.65
C VAL A 422 3.95 24.93 0.33
N PHE A 423 4.74 25.85 0.87
CA PHE A 423 4.57 27.28 0.66
C PHE A 423 5.91 27.93 0.36
N ARG A 424 5.93 28.85 -0.61
CA ARG A 424 7.09 29.67 -0.98
C ARG A 424 6.65 31.12 -1.08
N GLU A 425 7.05 31.92 -0.09
CA GLU A 425 6.71 33.35 -0.07
C GLU A 425 7.43 34.08 -1.21
N GLU A 426 8.66 33.69 -1.57
CA GLU A 426 9.44 34.20 -2.68
C GLU A 426 8.62 34.22 -3.98
N TYR A 427 7.89 33.13 -4.29
CA TYR A 427 7.05 33.03 -5.49
C TYR A 427 5.96 34.08 -5.60
N TYR A 428 5.39 34.52 -4.49
CA TYR A 428 4.41 35.61 -4.46
C TYR A 428 5.09 36.97 -4.51
N ALA A 429 6.19 37.15 -3.76
CA ALA A 429 6.95 38.37 -3.74
C ALA A 429 7.54 38.76 -5.10
N GLU A 430 8.00 37.76 -5.91
CA GLU A 430 8.44 37.99 -7.28
C GLU A 430 7.38 38.65 -8.17
N ARG A 431 6.11 38.28 -7.96
CA ARG A 431 4.97 38.80 -8.74
C ARG A 431 4.46 40.14 -8.26
N GLU A 432 4.89 40.56 -7.08
CA GLU A 432 4.58 41.85 -6.46
C GLU A 432 5.66 42.89 -6.74
N LYS A 433 6.56 42.65 -7.73
CA LYS A 433 7.62 43.57 -8.11
C LYS A 433 7.02 44.93 -8.47
N PRO A 434 7.45 46.03 -7.78
CA PRO A 434 7.00 47.39 -8.13
C PRO A 434 7.49 47.82 -9.51
N SER A 435 6.84 48.84 -10.08
CA SER A 435 7.32 49.48 -11.31
C SER A 435 8.63 50.23 -11.04
N ASP A 436 9.52 50.28 -12.06
CA ASP A 436 10.89 50.80 -11.94
C ASP A 436 10.94 52.33 -11.57
N ASP A 437 9.84 53.06 -11.67
CA ASP A 437 9.68 54.45 -11.25
C ASP A 437 9.48 54.66 -9.74
N ARG A 438 9.19 53.60 -8.98
CA ARG A 438 8.92 53.68 -7.53
C ARG A 438 10.13 53.21 -6.72
N LEU A 439 11.17 54.10 -6.63
CA LEU A 439 12.47 53.72 -6.04
C LEU A 439 12.40 53.22 -4.62
N ASP A 440 11.59 53.85 -3.74
CA ASP A 440 11.46 53.44 -2.32
C ASP A 440 10.77 52.07 -2.18
N GLU A 441 9.71 51.82 -2.96
CA GLU A 441 9.03 50.53 -2.98
C GLU A 441 9.94 49.42 -3.57
N MET A 442 10.76 49.78 -4.56
CA MET A 442 11.72 48.86 -5.18
C MET A 442 12.82 48.45 -4.18
N ALA A 443 13.34 49.37 -3.40
CA ALA A 443 14.34 49.07 -2.39
C ALA A 443 13.73 48.12 -1.31
N ALA A 444 12.56 48.45 -0.82
CA ALA A 444 11.89 47.60 0.18
C ALA A 444 11.57 46.19 -0.38
N TRP A 445 11.19 46.11 -1.66
CA TRP A 445 10.96 44.83 -2.33
C TRP A 445 12.28 44.03 -2.51
N GLN A 446 13.38 44.68 -2.86
CA GLN A 446 14.69 44.04 -2.97
C GLN A 446 15.15 43.46 -1.63
N ASP A 447 15.05 44.22 -0.54
CA ASP A 447 15.36 43.76 0.81
C ASP A 447 14.47 42.57 1.26
N ARG A 448 13.20 42.58 0.83
CA ARG A 448 12.29 41.43 1.07
C ARG A 448 12.73 40.22 0.26
N MET A 449 13.02 40.38 -1.01
CA MET A 449 13.48 39.30 -1.88
C MET A 449 14.77 38.66 -1.39
N GLU A 450 15.76 39.44 -0.92
CA GLU A 450 17.00 38.91 -0.37
C GLU A 450 16.73 38.02 0.86
N ARG A 451 15.80 38.43 1.73
CA ARG A 451 15.43 37.62 2.92
C ARG A 451 14.68 36.33 2.56
N LEU A 452 13.92 36.32 1.48
CA LEU A 452 13.10 35.19 1.06
C LEU A 452 13.80 34.25 0.10
N HIS A 453 14.90 34.72 -0.50
CA HIS A 453 15.61 33.99 -1.54
C HIS A 453 15.99 32.57 -1.10
N GLY A 454 15.60 31.59 -1.93
CA GLY A 454 15.91 30.20 -1.73
C GLY A 454 15.26 29.56 -0.49
N LYS A 455 14.21 30.16 0.09
CA LYS A 455 13.49 29.61 1.24
C LYS A 455 12.14 29.03 0.86
N ALA A 456 11.81 27.94 1.49
CA ALA A 456 10.52 27.30 1.40
C ALA A 456 10.04 26.87 2.79
N GLU A 457 8.73 26.83 2.98
CA GLU A 457 8.10 26.37 4.22
C GLU A 457 7.31 25.08 3.95
N VAL A 458 7.45 24.10 4.83
CA VAL A 458 6.54 22.97 4.94
C VAL A 458 5.72 23.16 6.21
N ILE A 459 4.45 23.50 6.04
CA ILE A 459 3.52 23.77 7.15
C ILE A 459 2.78 22.47 7.47
N ILE A 460 3.01 21.90 8.65
CA ILE A 460 2.32 20.73 9.15
C ILE A 460 1.04 21.21 9.82
N GLY A 461 -0.08 21.12 9.08
CA GLY A 461 -1.39 21.59 9.54
C GLY A 461 -2.15 20.55 10.37
N LYS A 462 -1.83 19.26 10.19
CA LYS A 462 -2.37 18.14 10.96
C LYS A 462 -1.30 17.08 11.18
N GLN A 463 -1.23 16.54 12.39
CA GLN A 463 -0.43 15.38 12.74
C GLN A 463 -1.12 14.64 13.89
N ARG A 464 -1.51 13.36 13.68
CA ARG A 464 -2.22 12.58 14.71
C ARG A 464 -1.37 12.26 15.93
N HIS A 465 -0.08 12.02 15.71
CA HIS A 465 0.83 11.51 16.74
C HIS A 465 1.97 12.48 17.06
N GLY A 466 1.83 13.77 16.69
CA GLY A 466 2.88 14.74 16.93
C GLY A 466 2.39 16.21 16.87
N PRO A 467 3.29 17.16 17.11
CA PRO A 467 2.96 18.57 17.11
C PRO A 467 2.87 19.14 15.70
N ILE A 468 1.88 19.97 15.43
CA ILE A 468 1.80 20.83 14.24
C ILE A 468 2.86 21.92 14.27
N GLY A 469 3.12 22.57 13.14
CA GLY A 469 4.04 23.72 13.03
C GLY A 469 4.68 23.80 11.65
N THR A 470 5.66 24.70 11.51
CA THR A 470 6.33 24.98 10.23
C THR A 470 7.78 24.48 10.28
N VAL A 471 8.21 23.90 9.18
CA VAL A 471 9.60 23.50 8.91
C VAL A 471 10.11 24.39 7.77
N GLU A 472 11.23 25.05 7.98
CA GLU A 472 11.91 25.84 6.96
C GLU A 472 12.92 24.95 6.21
N LEU A 473 12.87 25.00 4.88
CA LEU A 473 13.77 24.28 3.98
C LEU A 473 14.45 25.27 3.02
N SER A 474 15.61 24.91 2.49
CA SER A 474 16.16 25.57 1.31
C SER A 474 15.46 25.08 0.04
N PHE A 475 15.36 25.95 -0.96
CA PHE A 475 14.87 25.60 -2.28
C PHE A 475 15.72 26.21 -3.38
N GLU A 476 16.33 25.35 -4.18
CA GLU A 476 17.13 25.73 -5.35
C GLU A 476 16.33 25.51 -6.64
N GLY A 477 15.78 26.59 -7.15
CA GLY A 477 14.84 26.53 -8.29
C GLY A 477 15.45 25.94 -9.57
N GLN A 478 16.73 26.19 -9.84
CA GLN A 478 17.43 25.68 -11.02
C GLN A 478 17.54 24.15 -11.06
N PHE A 479 17.64 23.50 -9.89
CA PHE A 479 17.71 22.04 -9.73
C PHE A 479 16.39 21.44 -9.26
N THR A 480 15.38 22.30 -8.99
CA THR A 480 14.12 21.90 -8.33
C THR A 480 14.34 21.12 -7.03
N ARG A 481 15.40 21.46 -6.29
CA ARG A 481 15.88 20.76 -5.11
C ARG A 481 15.46 21.46 -3.82
N PHE A 482 14.85 20.69 -2.92
CA PHE A 482 14.69 21.06 -1.52
C PHE A 482 15.83 20.47 -0.70
N GLY A 483 16.31 21.22 0.28
CA GLY A 483 17.40 20.82 1.14
C GLY A 483 17.21 21.32 2.57
N ASN A 484 18.15 20.93 3.43
CA ASN A 484 18.20 21.44 4.80
C ASN A 484 18.62 22.91 4.79
N LEU A 485 17.91 23.76 5.53
CA LEU A 485 18.29 25.15 5.68
C LEU A 485 19.40 25.26 6.75
N VAL A 486 20.60 25.63 6.33
CA VAL A 486 21.74 25.85 7.26
C VAL A 486 21.48 27.12 8.06
N LYS A 487 21.26 26.99 9.38
CA LYS A 487 21.12 28.14 10.28
C LYS A 487 22.51 28.71 10.64
N PRO A 488 22.70 30.03 10.68
CA PRO A 488 24.04 30.65 10.87
C PRO A 488 24.80 30.19 12.12
N TRP A 489 24.12 29.68 13.14
CA TRP A 489 24.73 29.20 14.39
C TRP A 489 25.13 27.71 14.35
N GLN A 490 24.79 26.96 13.30
CA GLN A 490 25.22 25.57 13.10
C GLN A 490 26.58 25.45 12.38
N GLN A 491 27.13 26.56 11.87
CA GLN A 491 28.42 26.55 11.17
C GLN A 491 29.65 26.48 12.12
N VAL A 492 29.45 26.52 13.44
CA VAL A 492 30.57 26.62 14.42
C VAL A 492 31.06 25.25 14.91
N ASP A 493 30.27 24.17 14.76
CA ASP A 493 30.62 22.86 15.33
C ASP A 493 31.35 21.88 14.39
N ASP A 494 31.52 22.22 13.10
CA ASP A 494 32.15 21.30 12.12
C ASP A 494 33.68 21.49 11.98
N GLN A 495 34.32 22.34 12.83
CA GLN A 495 35.79 22.56 12.82
C GLN A 495 36.52 22.01 14.04
N SER A 496 35.95 21.18 14.85
CA SER A 496 36.67 20.53 15.96
C SER A 496 36.28 19.03 16.03
N PHE A 497 37.06 18.25 15.28
CA PHE A 497 37.63 16.93 15.58
C PHE A 497 38.00 16.20 14.28
#